data_90b4adff8a4ccc8d84295afc3062f31e
#
_entry.id   90b4adff8a4ccc8d84295afc3062f31e
#
_cell.length_a   1.000
_cell.length_b   1.000
_cell.length_c   1.000
_cell.angle_alpha   90.00
_cell.angle_beta   90.00
_cell.angle_gamma   90.00
#
_symmetry.space_group_name_H-M   'P 1'
#
loop_
_entity.id
_entity.type
_entity.pdbx_description
1 polymer ?
#
loop_
_entity_poly.entity_id
_entity_poly.type
_entity_poly.pdbx_seq_one_letter_code
_entity_poly.pdbx_strand_id
1 'polypeptide(L)'
;MGDKIFFPNSQQFDLMNENLAKIAKAVGSQVDITTWAGIQKAVRAGIAPDILPVGTQLLVKHSVYGEHLYDVVAHDYLKSVHDENAHTMTLLCHDQIAAIQFDSMEAFYYAEAELPAGTYNFTLSTAYSSWAAGTYQFTLTQALPKGGQLAISGYADAAMTARQVKAFASRTATAATESVAITSGNGGTSLGTFGVELNHSHRVSYGSNNYKESAIRQFLNSPSAAGSVWTPQTKFDRPPTWMTSLAGFVGGLDDDFLSVVGEVIVPCSANNTYEAPDSTVAKGAKYTVTDKFYLASQREIFGNNSDSVADDSVLFPYYEGADAADRIKYRDGSAASWWMRTPISWYAYYVRCVISTGTLNSTNAVSGSGCSPACTIV
;
A
#
# COMPACT_ATOMS: atom_id res chain seq x y z
N MET A 1 -25.93 -26.34 -0.13
CA MET A 1 -25.54 -26.42 1.30
C MET A 1 -24.05 -26.19 1.30
N GLY A 2 -23.64 -24.98 1.65
CA GLY A 2 -22.20 -24.65 1.72
C GLY A 2 -21.60 -25.37 2.93
N ASP A 3 -20.55 -26.13 2.69
CA ASP A 3 -19.76 -26.74 3.74
C ASP A 3 -19.22 -25.63 4.65
N LYS A 4 -19.59 -25.69 5.92
CA LYS A 4 -19.01 -24.80 6.92
C LYS A 4 -17.55 -25.16 7.07
N ILE A 5 -16.65 -24.27 6.68
CA ILE A 5 -15.23 -24.38 6.98
C ILE A 5 -15.09 -24.28 8.50
N PHE A 6 -14.82 -25.41 9.13
CA PHE A 6 -14.48 -25.46 10.55
C PHE A 6 -13.05 -25.00 10.71
N PHE A 7 -12.84 -23.92 11.42
CA PHE A 7 -11.50 -23.55 11.90
C PHE A 7 -11.08 -24.58 12.98
N PRO A 8 -9.95 -25.27 12.78
CA PRO A 8 -9.45 -26.16 13.80
C PRO A 8 -9.11 -25.38 15.06
N ASN A 9 -9.54 -25.87 16.23
CA ASN A 9 -9.03 -25.36 17.50
C ASN A 9 -7.53 -25.71 17.65
N SER A 10 -6.84 -25.16 18.65
CA SER A 10 -5.40 -25.40 18.85
C SER A 10 -5.03 -26.88 18.87
N GLN A 11 -5.86 -27.72 19.48
CA GLN A 11 -5.62 -29.18 19.55
C GLN A 11 -5.76 -29.87 18.18
N GLN A 12 -6.68 -29.41 17.33
CA GLN A 12 -6.82 -29.93 15.96
C GLN A 12 -5.67 -29.46 15.08
N PHE A 13 -5.15 -28.27 15.34
CA PHE A 13 -3.97 -27.73 14.66
C PHE A 13 -2.71 -28.51 15.03
N ASP A 14 -2.54 -28.82 16.31
CA ASP A 14 -1.44 -29.64 16.81
C ASP A 14 -1.50 -31.08 16.24
N LEU A 15 -2.69 -31.68 16.18
CA LEU A 15 -2.88 -32.99 15.57
C LEU A 15 -2.61 -32.99 14.06
N MET A 16 -2.97 -31.94 13.37
CA MET A 16 -2.70 -31.77 11.93
C MET A 16 -1.20 -31.61 11.68
N ASN A 17 -0.50 -30.83 12.48
CA ASN A 17 0.95 -30.66 12.43
C ASN A 17 1.68 -31.95 12.76
N GLU A 18 1.21 -32.73 13.77
CA GLU A 18 1.76 -34.06 14.08
C GLU A 18 1.58 -35.03 12.93
N ASN A 19 0.43 -35.04 12.26
CA ASN A 19 0.18 -35.89 11.12
C ASN A 19 1.03 -35.54 9.89
N LEU A 20 1.20 -34.23 9.64
CA LEU A 20 2.10 -33.73 8.60
C LEU A 20 3.56 -34.09 8.89
N ALA A 21 4.00 -33.94 10.14
CA ALA A 21 5.34 -34.39 10.56
C ALA A 21 5.55 -35.89 10.39
N LYS A 22 4.52 -36.70 10.64
CA LYS A 22 4.55 -38.15 10.41
C LYS A 22 4.63 -38.52 8.93
N ILE A 23 3.89 -37.76 8.07
CA ILE A 23 3.93 -37.95 6.62
C ILE A 23 5.30 -37.56 6.09
N ALA A 24 5.84 -36.40 6.48
CA ALA A 24 7.18 -35.98 6.11
C ALA A 24 8.28 -36.97 6.54
N LYS A 25 8.11 -37.60 7.70
CA LYS A 25 9.01 -38.61 8.21
C LYS A 25 8.87 -39.93 7.43
N ALA A 26 7.65 -40.29 7.02
CA ALA A 26 7.38 -41.51 6.24
C ALA A 26 7.90 -41.41 4.79
N VAL A 27 7.99 -40.23 4.22
CA VAL A 27 8.53 -39.97 2.88
C VAL A 27 10.07 -39.89 2.87
N GLY A 28 10.72 -40.07 4.05
CA GLY A 28 12.19 -40.08 4.17
C GLY A 28 12.83 -38.69 4.14
N SER A 29 12.03 -37.63 4.10
CA SER A 29 12.54 -36.26 4.27
C SER A 29 12.76 -36.00 5.78
N GLN A 30 14.00 -35.73 6.19
CA GLN A 30 14.33 -35.27 7.55
C GLN A 30 13.95 -33.82 7.75
N VAL A 31 12.76 -33.39 7.32
CA VAL A 31 12.31 -32.01 7.38
C VAL A 31 11.29 -31.85 8.50
N ASP A 32 11.63 -31.08 9.50
CA ASP A 32 10.75 -30.74 10.61
C ASP A 32 9.90 -29.51 10.24
N ILE A 33 8.69 -29.73 9.72
CA ILE A 33 7.75 -28.67 9.32
C ILE A 33 7.07 -27.97 10.51
N THR A 34 7.40 -28.32 11.74
CA THR A 34 6.95 -27.59 12.93
C THR A 34 7.79 -26.34 13.20
N THR A 35 8.88 -26.17 12.47
CA THR A 35 9.79 -25.03 12.56
C THR A 35 9.89 -24.28 11.23
N TRP A 36 10.08 -22.98 11.27
CA TRP A 36 10.28 -22.15 10.07
C TRP A 36 11.50 -22.58 9.26
N ALA A 37 12.60 -22.91 9.93
CA ALA A 37 13.80 -23.44 9.27
C ALA A 37 13.53 -24.77 8.54
N GLY A 38 12.71 -25.65 9.11
CA GLY A 38 12.29 -26.89 8.48
C GLY A 38 11.36 -26.65 7.28
N ILE A 39 10.41 -25.72 7.40
CA ILE A 39 9.55 -25.27 6.29
C ILE A 39 10.42 -24.75 5.14
N GLN A 40 11.41 -23.89 5.41
CA GLN A 40 12.33 -23.39 4.41
C GLN A 40 13.11 -24.52 3.70
N LYS A 41 13.58 -25.52 4.46
CA LYS A 41 14.24 -26.70 3.87
C LYS A 41 13.31 -27.45 2.92
N ALA A 42 12.03 -27.59 3.27
CA ALA A 42 11.04 -28.22 2.39
C ALA A 42 10.83 -27.42 1.11
N VAL A 43 10.74 -26.09 1.22
CA VAL A 43 10.63 -25.17 0.07
C VAL A 43 11.85 -25.33 -0.83
N ARG A 44 13.06 -25.17 -0.30
CA ARG A 44 14.32 -25.27 -1.06
C ARG A 44 14.53 -26.63 -1.72
N ALA A 45 14.00 -27.68 -1.11
CA ALA A 45 14.06 -29.03 -1.69
C ALA A 45 12.99 -29.29 -2.76
N GLY A 46 12.08 -28.34 -3.02
CA GLY A 46 10.97 -28.46 -3.97
C GLY A 46 9.88 -29.46 -3.53
N ILE A 47 9.86 -29.86 -2.25
CA ILE A 47 8.86 -30.81 -1.71
C ILE A 47 7.71 -30.12 -0.97
N ALA A 48 7.78 -28.78 -0.81
CA ALA A 48 6.74 -28.02 -0.12
C ALA A 48 5.34 -28.21 -0.74
N PRO A 49 5.13 -28.30 -2.08
CA PRO A 49 3.81 -28.53 -2.64
C PRO A 49 3.13 -29.81 -2.15
N ASP A 50 3.91 -30.83 -1.85
CA ASP A 50 3.40 -32.16 -1.40
C ASP A 50 3.04 -32.18 0.08
N ILE A 51 3.78 -31.43 0.91
CA ILE A 51 3.66 -31.51 2.38
C ILE A 51 2.98 -30.28 3.00
N LEU A 52 2.95 -29.16 2.30
CA LEU A 52 2.29 -27.89 2.63
C LEU A 52 1.50 -27.41 1.41
N PRO A 53 0.48 -28.14 0.96
CA PRO A 53 -0.26 -27.78 -0.25
C PRO A 53 -0.93 -26.39 -0.11
N VAL A 54 -1.31 -25.83 -1.24
CA VAL A 54 -2.13 -24.60 -1.29
C VAL A 54 -3.36 -24.77 -0.39
N GLY A 55 -3.64 -23.76 0.43
CA GLY A 55 -4.68 -23.78 1.47
C GLY A 55 -4.19 -24.20 2.85
N THR A 56 -2.95 -24.71 3.00
CA THR A 56 -2.37 -24.93 4.32
C THR A 56 -2.24 -23.60 5.07
N GLN A 57 -2.62 -23.60 6.34
CA GLN A 57 -2.52 -22.42 7.22
C GLN A 57 -1.33 -22.55 8.16
N LEU A 58 -0.55 -21.48 8.25
CA LEU A 58 0.62 -21.38 9.12
C LEU A 58 0.44 -20.19 10.08
N LEU A 59 0.75 -20.42 11.37
CA LEU A 59 0.64 -19.38 12.38
C LEU A 59 1.89 -18.51 12.39
N VAL A 60 1.71 -17.20 12.22
CA VAL A 60 2.76 -16.19 12.33
C VAL A 60 2.51 -15.32 13.55
N LYS A 61 3.54 -15.13 14.35
CA LYS A 61 3.49 -14.30 15.56
C LYS A 61 4.07 -12.93 15.31
N HIS A 62 3.39 -11.92 15.84
CA HIS A 62 3.82 -10.54 15.78
C HIS A 62 3.60 -9.87 17.14
N SER A 63 4.62 -9.24 17.69
CA SER A 63 4.59 -8.67 19.04
C SER A 63 3.61 -7.50 19.21
N VAL A 64 3.29 -6.78 18.12
CA VAL A 64 2.40 -5.61 18.13
C VAL A 64 1.01 -5.96 17.61
N TYR A 65 0.94 -6.73 16.52
CA TYR A 65 -0.32 -7.03 15.82
C TYR A 65 -0.92 -8.38 16.20
N GLY A 66 -0.29 -9.15 17.09
CA GLY A 66 -0.80 -10.43 17.56
C GLY A 66 -0.46 -11.61 16.66
N GLU A 67 -1.20 -12.68 16.81
CA GLU A 67 -1.03 -13.91 16.05
C GLU A 67 -1.98 -13.95 14.86
N HIS A 68 -1.46 -14.24 13.68
CA HIS A 68 -2.25 -14.33 12.45
C HIS A 68 -1.97 -15.62 11.71
N LEU A 69 -3.02 -16.22 11.16
CA LEU A 69 -2.88 -17.31 10.20
C LEU A 69 -2.48 -16.74 8.84
N TYR A 70 -1.62 -17.47 8.14
CA TYR A 70 -1.23 -17.21 6.77
C TYR A 70 -1.57 -18.42 5.92
N ASP A 71 -2.29 -18.21 4.84
CA ASP A 71 -2.63 -19.25 3.87
C ASP A 71 -1.46 -19.43 2.89
N VAL A 72 -1.08 -20.67 2.61
CA VAL A 72 -0.23 -20.99 1.46
C VAL A 72 -1.07 -20.76 0.20
N VAL A 73 -0.75 -19.72 -0.56
CA VAL A 73 -1.55 -19.31 -1.73
C VAL A 73 -0.96 -19.75 -3.06
N ALA A 74 0.35 -19.99 -3.11
CA ALA A 74 1.04 -20.47 -4.31
C ALA A 74 2.41 -21.06 -3.98
N HIS A 75 2.90 -21.94 -4.87
CA HIS A 75 4.28 -22.40 -4.92
C HIS A 75 4.93 -21.91 -6.21
N ASP A 76 6.24 -21.62 -6.16
CA ASP A 76 7.07 -21.21 -7.29
C ASP A 76 6.49 -20.03 -8.09
N TYR A 77 5.79 -19.13 -7.38
CA TYR A 77 5.07 -18.01 -7.98
C TYR A 77 5.95 -16.78 -8.20
N LEU A 78 6.61 -16.30 -7.16
CA LEU A 78 7.54 -15.16 -7.24
C LEU A 78 8.99 -15.65 -7.17
N LYS A 79 9.85 -14.96 -7.90
CA LYS A 79 11.27 -15.26 -7.93
C LYS A 79 12.00 -14.55 -6.80
N SER A 80 12.90 -15.27 -6.14
CA SER A 80 13.85 -14.68 -5.22
C SER A 80 14.79 -13.72 -5.95
N VAL A 81 15.15 -12.62 -5.30
CA VAL A 81 16.13 -11.66 -5.82
C VAL A 81 17.53 -12.27 -5.86
N HIS A 82 17.84 -13.20 -4.94
CA HIS A 82 19.17 -13.79 -4.80
C HIS A 82 19.36 -15.06 -5.63
N ASP A 83 18.30 -15.76 -5.97
CA ASP A 83 18.33 -16.95 -6.81
C ASP A 83 16.99 -17.11 -7.55
N GLU A 84 16.98 -16.77 -8.82
CA GLU A 84 15.76 -16.85 -9.66
C GLU A 84 15.25 -18.28 -9.91
N ASN A 85 16.09 -19.29 -9.66
CA ASN A 85 15.76 -20.70 -9.83
C ASN A 85 15.37 -21.38 -8.51
N ALA A 86 15.45 -20.67 -7.38
CA ALA A 86 15.05 -21.20 -6.09
C ALA A 86 13.55 -21.50 -6.07
N HIS A 87 13.18 -22.63 -5.48
CA HIS A 87 11.79 -22.90 -5.13
C HIS A 87 11.30 -21.91 -4.09
N THR A 88 10.05 -21.51 -4.22
CA THR A 88 9.43 -20.51 -3.35
C THR A 88 8.04 -20.93 -2.89
N MET A 89 7.60 -20.44 -1.74
CA MET A 89 6.25 -20.63 -1.24
C MET A 89 5.67 -19.29 -0.80
N THR A 90 4.58 -18.87 -1.44
CA THR A 90 3.92 -17.59 -1.15
C THR A 90 2.83 -17.78 -0.10
N LEU A 91 2.88 -16.94 0.91
CA LEU A 91 1.94 -16.85 2.01
C LEU A 91 1.15 -15.54 1.91
N LEU A 92 -0.14 -15.58 2.22
CA LEU A 92 -1.00 -14.41 2.34
C LEU A 92 -1.70 -14.44 3.71
N CYS A 93 -1.62 -13.35 4.45
CA CYS A 93 -2.32 -13.25 5.73
C CYS A 93 -3.82 -13.54 5.55
N HIS A 94 -4.34 -14.48 6.34
CA HIS A 94 -5.72 -14.95 6.24
C HIS A 94 -6.70 -13.81 6.50
N ASP A 95 -6.45 -13.05 7.55
CA ASP A 95 -7.23 -11.88 7.95
C ASP A 95 -6.45 -10.56 7.77
N GLN A 96 -6.92 -9.50 8.37
CA GLN A 96 -6.31 -8.18 8.31
C GLN A 96 -5.57 -7.88 9.61
N ILE A 97 -4.33 -7.40 9.51
CA ILE A 97 -3.51 -7.07 10.69
C ILE A 97 -3.86 -5.69 11.29
N ALA A 98 -4.26 -4.74 10.46
CA ALA A 98 -4.58 -3.37 10.86
C ALA A 98 -5.37 -2.64 9.76
N ALA A 99 -6.02 -1.52 10.12
CA ALA A 99 -6.53 -0.57 9.14
C ALA A 99 -5.48 0.52 8.89
N ILE A 100 -5.06 0.67 7.65
CA ILE A 100 -3.98 1.59 7.26
C ILE A 100 -4.39 2.32 5.98
N GLN A 101 -4.02 3.60 5.86
CA GLN A 101 -4.09 4.30 4.58
C GLN A 101 -3.09 3.65 3.61
N PHE A 102 -3.51 3.49 2.36
CA PHE A 102 -2.60 3.02 1.32
C PHE A 102 -1.47 4.02 1.11
N ASP A 103 -1.85 5.30 1.00
CA ASP A 103 -0.93 6.41 0.91
C ASP A 103 -1.49 7.64 1.59
N SER A 104 -0.64 8.63 1.87
CA SER A 104 -1.09 9.87 2.46
C SER A 104 -1.50 10.89 1.41
N MET A 105 -2.17 11.94 1.84
CA MET A 105 -2.41 13.11 1.01
C MET A 105 -1.09 13.75 0.61
N GLU A 106 -1.01 14.28 -0.61
CA GLU A 106 0.17 15.00 -1.05
C GLU A 106 0.11 16.49 -0.69
N ALA A 107 1.28 17.13 -0.64
CA ALA A 107 1.36 18.57 -0.53
C ALA A 107 1.00 19.22 -1.87
N PHE A 108 0.39 20.39 -1.80
CA PHE A 108 0.05 21.14 -3.00
C PHE A 108 1.24 21.89 -3.59
N TYR A 109 2.16 22.30 -2.75
CA TYR A 109 3.37 23.02 -3.14
C TYR A 109 4.54 22.58 -2.28
N TYR A 110 5.68 22.49 -2.89
CA TYR A 110 6.96 22.22 -2.25
C TYR A 110 7.88 23.45 -2.44
N ALA A 111 8.37 24.00 -1.35
CA ALA A 111 9.23 25.16 -1.38
C ALA A 111 10.66 24.82 -1.80
N GLU A 112 11.07 25.20 -2.98
CA GLU A 112 12.47 25.03 -3.44
C GLU A 112 13.42 26.06 -2.80
N ALA A 113 12.90 27.16 -2.31
CA ALA A 113 13.58 28.16 -1.50
C ALA A 113 12.68 28.57 -0.33
N GLU A 114 13.23 29.27 0.67
CA GLU A 114 12.43 29.83 1.75
C GLU A 114 11.40 30.80 1.20
N LEU A 115 10.14 30.66 1.61
CA LEU A 115 9.08 31.65 1.42
C LEU A 115 8.91 32.43 2.74
N PRO A 116 9.22 33.71 2.79
CA PRO A 116 9.04 34.53 4.00
C PRO A 116 7.58 34.58 4.47
N ALA A 117 7.34 34.92 5.72
CA ALA A 117 6.00 35.28 6.17
C ALA A 117 5.45 36.43 5.32
N GLY A 118 4.17 36.36 4.93
CA GLY A 118 3.58 37.37 4.05
C GLY A 118 2.33 36.90 3.35
N THR A 119 1.79 37.77 2.51
CA THR A 119 0.60 37.50 1.71
C THR A 119 0.98 37.12 0.29
N TYR A 120 0.38 36.05 -0.20
CA TYR A 120 0.66 35.46 -1.50
C TYR A 120 -0.64 35.21 -2.27
N ASN A 121 -0.53 35.19 -3.59
CA ASN A 121 -1.61 34.73 -4.46
C ASN A 121 -1.38 33.32 -4.89
N PHE A 122 -2.47 32.58 -4.97
CA PHE A 122 -2.54 31.24 -5.49
C PHE A 122 -3.53 31.18 -6.63
N THR A 123 -3.09 30.77 -7.80
CA THR A 123 -3.94 30.68 -8.99
C THR A 123 -4.24 29.23 -9.31
N LEU A 124 -5.50 28.86 -9.23
CA LEU A 124 -6.04 27.59 -9.68
C LEU A 124 -6.59 27.81 -11.09
N SER A 125 -5.95 27.24 -12.07
CA SER A 125 -6.27 27.50 -13.48
C SER A 125 -7.40 26.61 -14.01
N THR A 126 -7.68 25.49 -13.34
CA THR A 126 -8.81 24.60 -13.61
C THR A 126 -9.62 24.39 -12.33
N ALA A 127 -10.94 24.33 -12.45
CA ALA A 127 -11.82 24.05 -11.31
C ALA A 127 -11.47 22.68 -10.71
N TYR A 128 -11.43 22.61 -9.38
CA TYR A 128 -11.11 21.38 -8.66
C TYR A 128 -12.01 21.22 -7.45
N SER A 129 -12.72 20.11 -7.38
CA SER A 129 -13.68 19.84 -6.31
C SER A 129 -14.68 21.02 -6.18
N SER A 130 -14.83 21.59 -4.99
CA SER A 130 -15.68 22.77 -4.75
C SER A 130 -15.01 24.11 -5.11
N TRP A 131 -13.75 24.09 -5.54
CA TRP A 131 -12.99 25.29 -5.88
C TRP A 131 -13.14 25.60 -7.37
N ALA A 132 -13.64 26.78 -7.71
CA ALA A 132 -13.65 27.22 -9.10
C ALA A 132 -12.25 27.67 -9.54
N ALA A 133 -11.99 27.63 -10.84
CA ALA A 133 -10.80 28.28 -11.40
C ALA A 133 -10.75 29.75 -11.00
N GLY A 134 -9.59 30.24 -10.60
CA GLY A 134 -9.45 31.64 -10.17
C GLY A 134 -8.19 31.86 -9.35
N THR A 135 -7.93 33.11 -9.06
CA THR A 135 -6.84 33.54 -8.17
C THR A 135 -7.37 33.77 -6.77
N TYR A 136 -6.73 33.18 -5.81
CA TYR A 136 -7.04 33.25 -4.39
C TYR A 136 -5.86 33.86 -3.66
N GLN A 137 -6.13 34.54 -2.55
CA GLN A 137 -5.10 35.12 -1.70
C GLN A 137 -4.99 34.34 -0.39
N PHE A 138 -3.76 34.14 0.08
CA PHE A 138 -3.49 33.49 1.36
C PHE A 138 -2.35 34.16 2.09
N THR A 139 -2.25 33.97 3.40
CA THR A 139 -1.21 34.56 4.23
C THR A 139 -0.45 33.45 4.96
N LEU A 140 0.88 33.48 4.85
CA LEU A 140 1.78 32.74 5.70
C LEU A 140 2.08 33.56 6.95
N THR A 141 1.71 33.08 8.11
CA THR A 141 1.99 33.72 9.41
C THR A 141 3.42 33.46 9.87
N GLN A 142 4.09 32.48 9.31
CA GLN A 142 5.50 32.14 9.54
C GLN A 142 6.15 31.82 8.20
N ALA A 143 7.48 31.97 8.13
CA ALA A 143 8.23 31.56 6.95
C ALA A 143 8.07 30.06 6.70
N LEU A 144 7.89 29.68 5.42
CA LEU A 144 7.96 28.30 4.95
C LEU A 144 9.41 28.03 4.55
N PRO A 145 10.16 27.20 5.26
CA PRO A 145 11.56 26.95 4.94
C PRO A 145 11.68 26.16 3.63
N LYS A 146 12.86 26.18 3.03
CA LYS A 146 13.20 25.26 1.92
C LYS A 146 12.87 23.81 2.33
N GLY A 147 12.23 23.07 1.44
CA GLY A 147 11.72 21.73 1.70
C GLY A 147 10.38 21.71 2.44
N GLY A 148 9.85 22.86 2.82
CA GLY A 148 8.53 22.98 3.42
C GLY A 148 7.43 22.73 2.40
N GLN A 149 6.26 22.34 2.89
CA GLN A 149 5.13 21.96 2.06
C GLN A 149 3.89 22.78 2.42
N LEU A 150 3.09 23.12 1.41
CA LEU A 150 1.78 23.73 1.57
C LEU A 150 0.68 22.75 1.24
N ALA A 151 -0.31 22.66 2.11
CA ALA A 151 -1.58 22.03 1.83
C ALA A 151 -2.68 23.09 1.75
N ILE A 152 -3.67 22.86 0.91
CA ILE A 152 -4.77 23.79 0.69
C ILE A 152 -6.01 23.29 1.43
N SER A 153 -6.59 24.16 2.25
CA SER A 153 -7.83 23.87 2.98
C SER A 153 -8.98 23.54 2.02
N GLY A 154 -9.78 22.57 2.39
CA GLY A 154 -10.87 22.07 1.54
C GLY A 154 -10.42 20.99 0.55
N TYR A 155 -9.12 20.76 0.43
CA TYR A 155 -8.57 19.65 -0.33
C TYR A 155 -8.17 18.49 0.58
N ALA A 156 -7.73 18.76 1.77
CA ALA A 156 -7.08 17.70 2.46
C ALA A 156 -7.31 17.61 3.96
N ASP A 157 -7.43 18.63 4.73
CA ASP A 157 -7.37 18.39 6.15
C ASP A 157 -7.93 19.52 7.02
N ALA A 158 -8.46 19.11 8.19
CA ALA A 158 -8.96 20.03 9.20
C ALA A 158 -7.85 20.60 10.10
N ALA A 159 -6.75 19.88 10.28
CA ALA A 159 -5.67 20.24 11.19
C ALA A 159 -4.55 20.98 10.47
N MET A 160 -4.71 22.26 10.24
CA MET A 160 -3.71 23.07 9.53
C MET A 160 -2.70 23.70 10.49
N THR A 161 -1.43 23.60 10.11
CA THR A 161 -0.30 24.25 10.78
C THR A 161 0.01 25.61 10.13
N ALA A 162 1.01 26.34 10.64
CA ALA A 162 1.51 27.56 10.01
C ALA A 162 2.04 27.36 8.57
N ARG A 163 2.29 26.13 8.16
CA ARG A 163 2.73 25.74 6.81
C ARG A 163 1.59 25.32 5.89
N GLN A 164 0.37 25.53 6.28
CA GLN A 164 -0.82 25.13 5.53
C GLN A 164 -1.76 26.31 5.37
N VAL A 165 -2.45 26.38 4.24
CA VAL A 165 -3.40 27.44 3.94
C VAL A 165 -4.79 27.03 4.37
N LYS A 166 -5.38 27.72 5.34
CA LYS A 166 -6.72 27.39 5.87
C LYS A 166 -7.85 27.86 4.97
N ALA A 167 -7.70 29.06 4.42
CA ALA A 167 -8.72 29.70 3.58
C ALA A 167 -8.08 30.76 2.70
N PHE A 168 -8.70 31.01 1.56
CA PHE A 168 -8.35 32.14 0.70
C PHE A 168 -9.24 33.34 1.01
N ALA A 169 -8.63 34.55 1.06
CA ALA A 169 -9.34 35.77 1.37
C ALA A 169 -10.17 36.28 0.18
N SER A 170 -9.71 36.07 -1.05
CA SER A 170 -10.38 36.54 -2.26
C SER A 170 -10.13 35.60 -3.45
N ARG A 171 -10.94 35.78 -4.47
CA ARG A 171 -10.87 34.98 -5.72
C ARG A 171 -11.19 35.88 -6.92
N THR A 172 -10.42 35.70 -7.98
CA THR A 172 -10.71 36.26 -9.32
C THR A 172 -10.83 35.10 -10.31
N ALA A 173 -11.87 35.07 -11.11
CA ALA A 173 -12.05 34.04 -12.14
C ALA A 173 -10.94 34.16 -13.20
N THR A 174 -10.38 33.03 -13.62
CA THR A 174 -9.37 32.90 -14.67
C THR A 174 -9.79 31.88 -15.71
N ALA A 175 -9.18 31.94 -16.88
CA ALA A 175 -9.36 30.92 -17.89
C ALA A 175 -8.78 29.58 -17.41
N ALA A 176 -9.40 28.47 -17.82
CA ALA A 176 -8.98 27.14 -17.43
C ALA A 176 -7.67 26.73 -18.12
N THR A 177 -6.60 26.69 -17.37
CA THR A 177 -5.34 25.99 -17.71
C THR A 177 -4.91 25.18 -16.50
N GLU A 178 -4.18 24.10 -16.71
CA GLU A 178 -3.82 23.18 -15.61
C GLU A 178 -2.52 23.60 -14.92
N SER A 179 -2.39 24.83 -14.51
CA SER A 179 -1.23 25.31 -13.78
C SER A 179 -1.60 26.04 -12.50
N VAL A 180 -0.76 25.91 -11.51
CA VAL A 180 -0.85 26.65 -10.26
C VAL A 180 0.35 27.55 -10.17
N ALA A 181 0.11 28.85 -10.05
CA ALA A 181 1.14 29.83 -9.81
C ALA A 181 1.01 30.40 -8.41
N ILE A 182 2.10 30.45 -7.67
CA ILE A 182 2.20 31.18 -6.41
C ILE A 182 3.01 32.43 -6.68
N THR A 183 2.41 33.59 -6.43
CA THR A 183 3.04 34.88 -6.63
C THR A 183 2.96 35.71 -5.35
N SER A 184 3.80 36.72 -5.22
CA SER A 184 3.69 37.69 -4.12
C SER A 184 2.36 38.45 -4.19
N GLY A 185 1.79 38.80 -3.03
CA GLY A 185 0.43 39.37 -2.89
C GLY A 185 0.15 40.66 -3.63
N ASN A 186 1.16 41.34 -4.14
CA ASN A 186 1.05 42.62 -4.86
C ASN A 186 1.29 42.48 -6.37
N GLY A 187 1.07 41.34 -6.97
CA GLY A 187 1.34 41.12 -8.40
C GLY A 187 2.83 41.08 -8.74
N GLY A 188 3.66 40.87 -7.74
CA GLY A 188 5.12 40.81 -7.89
C GLY A 188 5.61 39.48 -8.49
N THR A 189 6.88 39.23 -8.28
CA THR A 189 7.61 38.10 -8.86
C THR A 189 6.94 36.78 -8.60
N SER A 190 6.77 35.97 -9.64
CA SER A 190 6.35 34.56 -9.50
C SER A 190 7.31 33.80 -8.59
N LEU A 191 6.79 33.17 -7.56
CA LEU A 191 7.57 32.35 -6.62
C LEU A 191 7.72 30.92 -7.08
N GLY A 192 7.13 30.60 -8.21
CA GLY A 192 7.18 29.30 -8.85
C GLY A 192 5.89 29.03 -9.59
N THR A 193 6.00 28.38 -10.72
CA THR A 193 4.87 27.80 -11.43
C THR A 193 4.88 26.31 -11.17
N PHE A 194 3.80 25.83 -10.71
CA PHE A 194 3.61 24.43 -10.36
C PHE A 194 2.63 23.87 -11.39
N GLY A 195 3.15 23.04 -12.27
CA GLY A 195 2.31 22.32 -13.23
C GLY A 195 1.51 21.27 -12.47
N VAL A 196 0.24 21.54 -12.24
CA VAL A 196 -0.64 20.58 -11.60
C VAL A 196 -1.50 19.95 -12.68
N GLU A 197 -1.22 18.71 -13.00
CA GLU A 197 -2.20 17.92 -13.69
C GLU A 197 -3.44 17.69 -12.81
N LEU A 198 -4.57 17.47 -13.44
CA LEU A 198 -5.81 17.15 -12.75
C LEU A 198 -5.62 15.96 -11.79
N ASN A 199 -4.86 14.97 -12.19
CA ASN A 199 -4.52 13.81 -11.36
C ASN A 199 -3.73 14.19 -10.11
N HIS A 200 -2.74 15.06 -10.21
CA HIS A 200 -1.98 15.55 -9.05
C HIS A 200 -2.88 16.33 -8.09
N SER A 201 -3.75 17.19 -8.61
CA SER A 201 -4.71 17.94 -7.78
C SER A 201 -5.60 17.02 -6.96
N HIS A 202 -6.00 15.88 -7.52
CA HIS A 202 -6.76 14.86 -6.78
C HIS A 202 -5.92 14.14 -5.72
N ARG A 203 -4.64 13.89 -5.98
CA ARG A 203 -3.72 13.26 -5.04
C ARG A 203 -3.48 14.11 -3.78
N VAL A 204 -3.56 15.42 -3.90
CA VAL A 204 -3.53 16.35 -2.76
C VAL A 204 -4.64 16.06 -1.75
N SER A 205 -5.83 15.64 -2.23
CA SER A 205 -6.96 15.29 -1.35
C SER A 205 -7.05 13.83 -0.99
N TYR A 206 -6.64 12.96 -1.90
CA TYR A 206 -7.01 11.54 -1.87
C TYR A 206 -5.83 10.58 -1.86
N GLY A 207 -4.58 11.09 -1.86
CA GLY A 207 -3.35 10.29 -1.92
C GLY A 207 -3.06 9.71 -3.29
N SER A 208 -1.91 9.07 -3.43
CA SER A 208 -1.46 8.41 -4.66
C SER A 208 -1.79 6.92 -4.66
N ASN A 209 -2.17 6.38 -5.81
CA ASN A 209 -2.35 4.95 -5.97
C ASN A 209 -1.09 4.22 -6.47
N ASN A 210 0.07 4.86 -6.46
CA ASN A 210 1.32 4.26 -6.86
C ASN A 210 1.92 3.42 -5.72
N TYR A 211 1.88 2.10 -5.84
CA TYR A 211 2.37 1.19 -4.80
C TYR A 211 3.86 1.39 -4.49
N LYS A 212 4.69 1.68 -5.50
CA LYS A 212 6.13 1.87 -5.32
C LYS A 212 6.48 2.90 -4.25
N GLU A 213 5.71 3.98 -4.18
CA GLU A 213 5.93 5.14 -3.31
C GLU A 213 5.01 5.16 -2.10
N SER A 214 4.07 4.22 -2.01
CA SER A 214 2.99 4.25 -1.03
C SER A 214 3.48 4.11 0.43
N ALA A 215 2.78 4.77 1.32
CA ALA A 215 3.01 4.68 2.76
C ALA A 215 2.80 3.25 3.30
N ILE A 216 1.84 2.50 2.75
CA ILE A 216 1.59 1.12 3.17
C ILE A 216 2.75 0.18 2.81
N ARG A 217 3.43 0.40 1.67
CA ARG A 217 4.62 -0.38 1.32
C ARG A 217 5.77 -0.11 2.29
N GLN A 218 5.98 1.16 2.68
CA GLN A 218 6.97 1.52 3.69
C GLN A 218 6.64 0.86 5.03
N PHE A 219 5.38 0.91 5.45
CA PHE A 219 4.91 0.25 6.66
C PHE A 219 5.21 -1.26 6.66
N LEU A 220 4.89 -1.95 5.58
CA LEU A 220 5.07 -3.39 5.44
C LEU A 220 6.53 -3.83 5.51
N ASN A 221 7.46 -3.00 5.04
CA ASN A 221 8.89 -3.34 4.98
C ASN A 221 9.76 -2.59 6.01
N SER A 222 9.14 -1.91 6.98
CA SER A 222 9.86 -1.15 8.00
C SER A 222 10.00 -1.90 9.32
N PRO A 223 11.19 -1.93 9.93
CA PRO A 223 11.40 -2.37 11.31
C PRO A 223 11.25 -1.24 12.34
N SER A 224 10.94 -0.01 11.90
CA SER A 224 11.02 1.19 12.74
C SER A 224 9.88 1.30 13.76
N ALA A 225 10.16 1.97 14.88
CA ALA A 225 9.14 2.33 15.85
C ALA A 225 8.12 3.34 15.30
N ALA A 226 6.96 3.45 15.97
CA ALA A 226 5.96 4.46 15.66
C ALA A 226 6.56 5.86 15.59
N GLY A 227 6.15 6.67 14.63
CA GLY A 227 6.71 7.99 14.36
C GLY A 227 7.93 8.01 13.44
N SER A 228 8.54 6.86 13.15
CA SER A 228 9.75 6.74 12.33
C SER A 228 9.60 5.80 11.13
N VAL A 229 8.40 5.31 10.87
CA VAL A 229 8.12 4.33 9.80
C VAL A 229 8.15 4.98 8.42
N TRP A 230 7.58 6.18 8.32
CA TRP A 230 7.39 6.84 7.04
C TRP A 230 8.48 7.85 6.75
N THR A 231 8.93 7.89 5.50
CA THR A 231 9.77 8.93 4.92
C THR A 231 9.17 9.39 3.60
N PRO A 232 9.25 10.69 3.24
CA PRO A 232 8.71 11.15 1.96
C PRO A 232 9.38 10.44 0.80
N GLN A 233 8.59 9.97 -0.14
CA GLN A 233 9.06 9.32 -1.37
C GLN A 233 9.15 10.32 -2.53
N THR A 234 8.31 11.36 -2.50
CA THR A 234 8.34 12.48 -3.43
C THR A 234 8.47 13.80 -2.68
N LYS A 235 8.69 14.91 -3.40
CA LYS A 235 8.72 16.25 -2.81
C LYS A 235 7.39 16.66 -2.20
N PHE A 236 6.31 16.02 -2.60
CA PHE A 236 4.95 16.40 -2.23
C PHE A 236 4.31 15.49 -1.20
N ASP A 237 4.95 14.41 -0.84
CA ASP A 237 4.46 13.48 0.19
C ASP A 237 4.32 14.15 1.54
N ARG A 238 3.17 13.94 2.16
CA ARG A 238 2.88 14.36 3.52
C ARG A 238 2.86 13.15 4.45
N PRO A 239 3.18 13.34 5.74
CA PRO A 239 3.12 12.23 6.69
C PRO A 239 1.70 11.68 6.81
N PRO A 240 1.52 10.35 6.76
CA PRO A 240 0.23 9.74 6.96
C PRO A 240 -0.27 9.92 8.39
N THR A 241 -1.59 9.89 8.57
CA THR A 241 -2.22 10.14 9.89
C THR A 241 -1.84 9.10 10.95
N TRP A 242 -1.54 7.86 10.53
CA TRP A 242 -1.14 6.78 11.44
C TRP A 242 0.34 6.81 11.86
N MET A 243 1.15 7.65 11.25
CA MET A 243 2.62 7.66 11.41
C MET A 243 3.08 7.70 12.88
N THR A 244 2.37 8.43 13.74
CA THR A 244 2.72 8.57 15.15
C THR A 244 2.29 7.40 16.02
N SER A 245 1.38 6.54 15.53
CA SER A 245 0.72 5.50 16.34
C SER A 245 1.06 4.08 15.92
N LEU A 246 1.51 3.85 14.69
CA LEU A 246 1.82 2.51 14.20
C LEU A 246 3.33 2.32 14.03
N ALA A 247 3.86 1.23 14.62
CA ALA A 247 5.20 0.74 14.34
C ALA A 247 5.21 0.00 12.99
N GLY A 248 6.38 -0.07 12.36
CA GLY A 248 6.55 -0.81 11.12
C GLY A 248 6.33 -2.32 11.32
N PHE A 249 5.81 -2.96 10.30
CA PHE A 249 5.37 -4.35 10.39
C PHE A 249 6.53 -5.32 10.64
N VAL A 250 7.67 -5.15 9.97
CA VAL A 250 8.81 -6.06 10.10
C VAL A 250 9.38 -6.09 11.54
N GLY A 251 9.35 -4.95 12.24
CA GLY A 251 9.99 -4.82 13.55
C GLY A 251 9.34 -5.60 14.69
N GLY A 252 8.14 -6.15 14.47
CA GLY A 252 7.43 -6.93 15.48
C GLY A 252 7.27 -8.42 15.17
N LEU A 253 7.77 -8.86 14.02
CA LEU A 253 7.71 -10.27 13.61
C LEU A 253 8.68 -11.13 14.43
N ASP A 254 8.31 -12.40 14.58
CA ASP A 254 9.19 -13.42 15.12
C ASP A 254 10.44 -13.59 14.26
N ASP A 255 11.62 -13.60 14.87
CA ASP A 255 12.90 -13.67 14.17
C ASP A 255 13.05 -14.95 13.34
N ASP A 256 12.55 -16.07 13.84
CA ASP A 256 12.61 -17.37 13.13
C ASP A 256 11.79 -17.31 11.84
N PHE A 257 10.60 -16.71 11.89
CA PHE A 257 9.79 -16.47 10.69
C PHE A 257 10.48 -15.48 9.75
N LEU A 258 10.92 -14.33 10.26
CA LEU A 258 11.55 -13.30 9.44
C LEU A 258 12.83 -13.79 8.74
N SER A 259 13.55 -14.74 9.36
CA SER A 259 14.78 -15.31 8.80
C SER A 259 14.57 -16.13 7.52
N VAL A 260 13.37 -16.66 7.32
CA VAL A 260 13.02 -17.49 6.15
C VAL A 260 12.25 -16.73 5.06
N VAL A 261 11.76 -15.52 5.38
CA VAL A 261 11.11 -14.63 4.40
C VAL A 261 12.17 -13.93 3.56
N GLY A 262 12.16 -14.20 2.28
CA GLY A 262 13.10 -13.60 1.32
C GLY A 262 12.56 -12.35 0.64
N GLU A 263 13.49 -11.60 0.05
CA GLU A 263 13.16 -10.55 -0.90
C GLU A 263 12.81 -11.16 -2.25
N VAL A 264 11.67 -10.75 -2.80
CA VAL A 264 11.16 -11.25 -4.08
C VAL A 264 10.85 -10.09 -5.04
N ILE A 265 10.83 -10.43 -6.33
CA ILE A 265 10.47 -9.50 -7.40
C ILE A 265 8.96 -9.47 -7.53
N VAL A 266 8.33 -8.40 -7.06
CA VAL A 266 6.86 -8.24 -7.06
C VAL A 266 6.42 -7.44 -8.29
N PRO A 267 5.62 -8.01 -9.22
CA PRO A 267 5.06 -7.28 -10.35
C PRO A 267 4.09 -6.20 -9.90
N CYS A 268 4.20 -5.02 -10.47
CA CYS A 268 3.37 -3.86 -10.18
C CYS A 268 3.01 -3.10 -11.45
N SER A 269 2.08 -2.18 -11.32
CA SER A 269 1.69 -1.26 -12.38
C SER A 269 1.42 0.14 -11.84
N ALA A 270 1.58 1.16 -12.68
CA ALA A 270 1.28 2.54 -12.35
C ALA A 270 0.15 3.08 -13.19
N ASN A 271 -0.83 3.72 -12.58
CA ASN A 271 -1.80 4.49 -13.34
C ASN A 271 -1.25 5.85 -13.71
N ASN A 272 -0.54 6.50 -12.80
CA ASN A 272 -0.20 7.91 -12.95
C ASN A 272 1.26 8.13 -13.27
N THR A 273 1.47 9.01 -14.27
CA THR A 273 2.78 9.50 -14.64
C THR A 273 3.17 10.78 -13.97
N TYR A 274 2.22 11.48 -13.37
CA TYR A 274 2.47 12.78 -12.81
C TYR A 274 2.40 12.75 -11.31
N GLU A 275 3.39 12.24 -10.85
CA GLU A 275 3.93 12.53 -9.58
C GLU A 275 4.82 13.70 -9.79
N ALA A 276 4.47 14.84 -9.43
CA ALA A 276 5.40 15.93 -9.43
C ALA A 276 6.58 15.84 -10.43
N PRO A 277 7.33 16.83 -10.74
CA PRO A 277 8.30 16.82 -11.83
C PRO A 277 9.34 15.68 -11.80
N ASP A 278 9.38 14.90 -10.72
CA ASP A 278 10.39 13.85 -10.50
C ASP A 278 9.91 12.42 -10.76
N SER A 279 8.67 12.20 -11.21
CA SER A 279 8.21 10.84 -11.49
C SER A 279 8.92 10.27 -12.72
N THR A 280 9.51 9.11 -12.51
CA THR A 280 10.15 8.33 -13.60
C THR A 280 9.25 7.23 -14.13
N VAL A 281 8.03 7.08 -13.58
CA VAL A 281 7.11 5.99 -13.91
C VAL A 281 6.06 6.46 -14.90
N ALA A 282 6.07 5.92 -16.10
CA ALA A 282 5.12 6.26 -17.15
C ALA A 282 3.71 5.71 -16.86
N LYS A 283 2.67 6.47 -17.23
CA LYS A 283 1.27 6.04 -17.09
C LYS A 283 1.02 4.69 -17.75
N GLY A 284 0.42 3.78 -17.02
CA GLY A 284 0.18 2.42 -17.48
C GLY A 284 1.43 1.55 -17.56
N ALA A 285 2.57 2.06 -17.07
CA ALA A 285 3.81 1.28 -17.04
C ALA A 285 3.71 0.10 -16.09
N LYS A 286 4.24 -1.01 -16.52
CA LYS A 286 4.56 -2.14 -15.66
C LYS A 286 5.94 -1.94 -15.08
N TYR A 287 6.09 -2.27 -13.82
CA TYR A 287 7.36 -2.21 -13.12
C TYR A 287 7.42 -3.31 -12.06
N THR A 288 8.54 -3.46 -11.42
CA THR A 288 8.70 -4.36 -10.28
C THR A 288 9.22 -3.60 -9.07
N VAL A 289 8.90 -4.11 -7.89
CA VAL A 289 9.55 -3.73 -6.65
C VAL A 289 10.19 -4.95 -6.01
N THR A 290 11.17 -4.73 -5.17
CA THR A 290 11.80 -5.76 -4.36
C THR A 290 11.33 -5.59 -2.94
N ASP A 291 10.58 -6.55 -2.43
CA ASP A 291 9.99 -6.50 -1.09
C ASP A 291 10.04 -7.86 -0.40
N LYS A 292 10.09 -7.84 0.94
CA LYS A 292 9.82 -9.02 1.79
C LYS A 292 8.33 -9.20 2.02
N PHE A 293 7.61 -8.10 2.27
CA PHE A 293 6.18 -8.08 2.49
C PHE A 293 5.50 -7.14 1.50
N TYR A 294 4.41 -7.59 0.91
CA TYR A 294 3.71 -6.87 -0.14
C TYR A 294 2.20 -7.11 -0.06
N LEU A 295 1.42 -6.30 -0.76
CA LEU A 295 -0.02 -6.53 -0.95
C LEU A 295 -0.24 -7.42 -2.17
N ALA A 296 -1.28 -8.25 -2.13
CA ALA A 296 -1.73 -8.96 -3.33
C ALA A 296 -2.23 -7.99 -4.41
N SER A 297 -2.14 -8.37 -5.70
CA SER A 297 -2.74 -7.63 -6.80
C SER A 297 -4.18 -8.06 -7.08
N GLN A 298 -4.92 -7.26 -7.84
CA GLN A 298 -6.24 -7.66 -8.32
C GLN A 298 -6.17 -8.96 -9.12
N ARG A 299 -5.16 -9.12 -9.97
CA ARG A 299 -5.03 -10.30 -10.82
C ARG A 299 -4.74 -11.57 -10.01
N GLU A 300 -3.96 -11.45 -8.95
CA GLU A 300 -3.67 -12.56 -8.03
C GLU A 300 -4.92 -13.06 -7.29
N ILE A 301 -5.90 -12.18 -7.04
CA ILE A 301 -7.12 -12.50 -6.28
C ILE A 301 -8.32 -12.81 -7.18
N PHE A 302 -8.42 -12.16 -8.35
CA PHE A 302 -9.60 -12.25 -9.24
C PHE A 302 -9.31 -12.85 -10.62
N GLY A 303 -8.05 -13.08 -10.97
CA GLY A 303 -7.64 -13.61 -12.27
C GLY A 303 -7.74 -12.62 -13.44
N ASN A 304 -8.15 -11.37 -13.18
CA ASN A 304 -8.34 -10.35 -14.20
C ASN A 304 -7.88 -8.97 -13.73
N ASN A 305 -7.84 -8.01 -14.66
CA ASN A 305 -7.51 -6.61 -14.39
C ASN A 305 -8.64 -5.67 -14.87
N SER A 306 -9.89 -6.05 -14.68
CA SER A 306 -11.03 -5.19 -15.05
C SER A 306 -10.88 -3.80 -14.45
N ASP A 307 -10.96 -2.77 -15.30
CA ASP A 307 -10.91 -1.37 -14.89
C ASP A 307 -9.63 -0.95 -14.13
N SER A 308 -8.55 -1.71 -14.30
CA SER A 308 -7.28 -1.51 -13.62
C SER A 308 -6.12 -1.50 -14.59
N VAL A 309 -4.99 -0.98 -14.15
CA VAL A 309 -3.75 -1.09 -14.91
C VAL A 309 -3.18 -2.49 -14.67
N ALA A 310 -3.01 -3.23 -15.77
CA ALA A 310 -2.49 -4.60 -15.70
C ALA A 310 -1.03 -4.62 -15.27
N ASP A 311 -0.70 -5.52 -14.35
CA ASP A 311 0.65 -5.95 -14.03
C ASP A 311 0.94 -7.33 -14.67
N ASP A 312 2.11 -7.90 -14.39
CA ASP A 312 2.53 -9.21 -14.92
C ASP A 312 2.25 -10.37 -13.94
N SER A 313 1.44 -10.14 -12.91
CA SER A 313 1.00 -11.18 -11.98
C SER A 313 0.01 -12.16 -12.64
N VAL A 314 -0.19 -13.31 -12.00
CA VAL A 314 -1.20 -14.32 -12.38
C VAL A 314 -2.07 -14.66 -11.17
N LEU A 315 -3.20 -15.32 -11.39
CA LEU A 315 -4.09 -15.75 -10.31
C LEU A 315 -3.35 -16.68 -9.35
N PHE A 316 -3.48 -16.43 -8.06
CA PHE A 316 -3.03 -17.39 -7.06
C PHE A 316 -3.87 -18.68 -7.16
N PRO A 317 -3.24 -19.87 -7.18
CA PRO A 317 -3.96 -21.15 -7.17
C PRO A 317 -4.98 -21.25 -6.04
N TYR A 318 -4.74 -20.61 -4.90
CA TYR A 318 -5.67 -20.54 -3.76
C TYR A 318 -7.04 -19.95 -4.12
N TYR A 319 -7.08 -19.00 -5.08
CA TYR A 319 -8.31 -18.34 -5.52
C TYR A 319 -8.87 -18.91 -6.82
N GLU A 320 -8.34 -20.01 -7.32
CA GLU A 320 -8.90 -20.69 -8.49
C GLU A 320 -10.30 -21.25 -8.16
N GLY A 321 -11.31 -20.81 -8.89
CA GLY A 321 -12.70 -21.15 -8.63
C GLY A 321 -13.34 -20.47 -7.42
N ALA A 322 -12.63 -19.58 -6.72
CA ALA A 322 -13.13 -18.87 -5.55
C ALA A 322 -14.32 -17.98 -5.87
N ASP A 323 -15.30 -17.93 -4.97
CA ASP A 323 -16.41 -17.00 -5.01
C ASP A 323 -16.16 -15.74 -4.15
N ALA A 324 -17.15 -14.88 -3.98
CA ALA A 324 -17.00 -13.67 -3.19
C ALA A 324 -16.76 -13.99 -1.70
N ALA A 325 -17.37 -15.03 -1.16
CA ALA A 325 -17.23 -15.38 0.25
C ALA A 325 -15.79 -15.80 0.60
N ASP A 326 -15.10 -16.44 -0.32
CA ASP A 326 -13.70 -16.90 -0.12
C ASP A 326 -12.68 -15.74 -0.06
N ARG A 327 -13.10 -14.54 -0.48
CA ARG A 327 -12.26 -13.33 -0.48
C ARG A 327 -12.53 -12.41 0.70
N ILE A 328 -13.53 -12.74 1.54
CA ILE A 328 -13.83 -11.95 2.74
C ILE A 328 -12.70 -12.13 3.74
N LYS A 329 -12.19 -11.01 4.25
CA LYS A 329 -11.22 -11.00 5.34
C LYS A 329 -11.79 -10.23 6.53
N TYR A 330 -11.40 -10.66 7.71
CA TYR A 330 -11.92 -10.11 8.95
C TYR A 330 -10.87 -9.25 9.65
N ARG A 331 -11.36 -8.28 10.42
CA ARG A 331 -10.59 -7.51 11.38
C ARG A 331 -11.43 -7.36 12.64
N ASP A 332 -10.86 -7.71 13.77
CA ASP A 332 -11.55 -7.69 15.07
C ASP A 332 -12.90 -8.43 15.03
N GLY A 333 -12.94 -9.56 14.35
CA GLY A 333 -14.13 -10.41 14.18
C GLY A 333 -15.20 -9.88 13.21
N SER A 334 -14.94 -8.77 12.52
CA SER A 334 -15.88 -8.19 11.55
C SER A 334 -15.30 -8.19 10.13
N ALA A 335 -16.14 -8.57 9.16
CA ALA A 335 -15.76 -8.47 7.76
C ALA A 335 -15.49 -7.03 7.38
N ALA A 336 -14.32 -6.75 6.80
CA ALA A 336 -13.89 -5.41 6.47
C ALA A 336 -13.18 -5.37 5.11
N SER A 337 -13.16 -4.19 4.49
CA SER A 337 -12.46 -3.98 3.23
C SER A 337 -10.95 -4.09 3.42
N TRP A 338 -10.23 -4.64 2.42
CA TRP A 338 -8.78 -4.76 2.47
C TRP A 338 -8.11 -4.39 1.14
N TRP A 339 -6.91 -3.86 1.23
CA TRP A 339 -6.16 -3.32 0.11
C TRP A 339 -5.57 -4.39 -0.81
N MET A 340 -5.57 -4.07 -2.10
CA MET A 340 -4.67 -4.66 -3.09
C MET A 340 -3.67 -3.62 -3.57
N ARG A 341 -2.55 -4.02 -4.20
CA ARG A 341 -1.54 -3.08 -4.72
C ARG A 341 -1.90 -2.47 -6.09
N THR A 342 -2.98 -2.91 -6.73
CA THR A 342 -3.33 -2.55 -8.10
C THR A 342 -4.03 -1.20 -8.16
N PRO A 343 -3.56 -0.25 -9.00
CA PRO A 343 -4.23 1.01 -9.24
C PRO A 343 -5.41 0.85 -10.22
N ILE A 344 -6.43 1.70 -10.08
CA ILE A 344 -7.49 1.83 -11.08
C ILE A 344 -6.97 2.57 -12.33
N SER A 345 -7.56 2.32 -13.50
CA SER A 345 -6.97 2.81 -14.77
C SER A 345 -7.21 4.28 -15.08
N TRP A 346 -8.23 4.92 -14.49
CA TRP A 346 -8.60 6.30 -14.84
C TRP A 346 -8.42 7.35 -13.75
N TYR A 347 -8.15 6.94 -12.51
CA TYR A 347 -7.88 7.87 -11.42
C TYR A 347 -6.56 7.56 -10.72
N ALA A 348 -5.73 8.57 -10.52
CA ALA A 348 -4.41 8.44 -9.89
C ALA A 348 -4.46 8.23 -8.36
N TYR A 349 -5.64 8.27 -7.78
CA TYR A 349 -5.86 8.24 -6.34
C TYR A 349 -6.77 7.11 -5.86
N TYR A 350 -7.34 6.31 -6.77
CA TYR A 350 -8.12 5.14 -6.42
C TYR A 350 -7.27 3.87 -6.49
N VAL A 351 -7.27 3.14 -5.39
CA VAL A 351 -6.62 1.85 -5.25
C VAL A 351 -7.67 0.75 -5.19
N ARG A 352 -7.39 -0.36 -5.80
CA ARG A 352 -8.26 -1.54 -5.71
C ARG A 352 -8.29 -2.08 -4.30
N CYS A 353 -9.48 -2.51 -3.89
CA CYS A 353 -9.73 -3.20 -2.64
C CYS A 353 -10.77 -4.30 -2.83
N VAL A 354 -10.74 -5.28 -1.95
CA VAL A 354 -11.85 -6.20 -1.74
C VAL A 354 -12.70 -5.59 -0.62
N ILE A 355 -14.00 -5.44 -0.82
CA ILE A 355 -14.88 -4.94 0.24
C ILE A 355 -15.38 -6.07 1.15
N SER A 356 -16.08 -5.72 2.24
CA SER A 356 -16.55 -6.66 3.25
C SER A 356 -17.46 -7.78 2.74
N THR A 357 -17.98 -7.67 1.53
CA THR A 357 -18.76 -8.72 0.84
C THR A 357 -17.91 -9.63 -0.05
N GLY A 358 -16.58 -9.45 -0.08
CA GLY A 358 -15.66 -10.23 -0.92
C GLY A 358 -15.62 -9.82 -2.39
N THR A 359 -16.31 -8.73 -2.75
CA THR A 359 -16.34 -8.24 -4.14
C THR A 359 -15.28 -7.17 -4.41
N LEU A 360 -14.89 -7.05 -5.68
CA LEU A 360 -13.94 -6.06 -6.14
C LEU A 360 -14.52 -4.65 -6.05
N ASN A 361 -13.73 -3.72 -5.53
CA ASN A 361 -14.05 -2.30 -5.50
C ASN A 361 -12.76 -1.46 -5.56
N SER A 362 -12.88 -0.17 -5.37
CA SER A 362 -11.78 0.77 -5.23
C SER A 362 -12.15 1.89 -4.28
N THR A 363 -11.17 2.45 -3.61
CA THR A 363 -11.36 3.61 -2.73
C THR A 363 -10.13 4.52 -2.76
N ASN A 364 -10.28 5.73 -2.21
CA ASN A 364 -9.19 6.70 -2.16
C ASN A 364 -8.00 6.15 -1.36
N ALA A 365 -6.80 6.43 -1.80
CA ALA A 365 -5.57 5.97 -1.14
C ALA A 365 -5.45 6.41 0.33
N VAL A 366 -6.05 7.56 0.69
CA VAL A 366 -6.12 8.05 2.08
C VAL A 366 -7.16 7.34 2.94
N SER A 367 -8.01 6.49 2.37
CA SER A 367 -8.99 5.75 3.16
C SER A 367 -8.31 4.71 4.04
N GLY A 368 -8.86 4.46 5.22
CA GLY A 368 -8.41 3.38 6.08
C GLY A 368 -9.05 2.06 5.66
N SER A 369 -8.34 1.23 4.91
CA SER A 369 -8.75 -0.17 4.65
C SER A 369 -7.77 -1.15 5.29
N GLY A 370 -8.17 -2.39 5.40
CA GLY A 370 -7.38 -3.44 6.02
C GLY A 370 -6.10 -3.75 5.25
N CYS A 371 -5.06 -4.01 5.98
CA CYS A 371 -3.80 -4.54 5.46
C CYS A 371 -3.75 -6.05 5.67
N SER A 372 -3.63 -6.80 4.58
CA SER A 372 -3.41 -8.25 4.58
C SER A 372 -2.11 -8.52 3.82
N PRO A 373 -0.97 -8.61 4.53
CA PRO A 373 0.33 -8.77 3.89
C PRO A 373 0.51 -10.15 3.29
N ALA A 374 1.17 -10.19 2.14
CA ALA A 374 1.76 -11.39 1.57
C ALA A 374 3.27 -11.37 1.80
N CYS A 375 3.88 -12.55 1.82
CA CYS A 375 5.34 -12.75 1.83
C CYS A 375 5.71 -14.05 1.15
N THR A 376 6.99 -14.28 0.95
CA THR A 376 7.47 -15.50 0.27
C THR A 376 8.62 -16.12 1.04
N ILE A 377 8.49 -17.40 1.35
CA ILE A 377 9.56 -18.25 1.89
C ILE A 377 10.47 -18.66 0.73
N VAL A 378 11.79 -18.52 0.90
CA VAL A 378 12.81 -18.83 -0.12
C VAL A 378 13.90 -19.73 0.40
#